data_576d47817a2bf9b302940fc8cd59bf6f
#
_entry.id   576d47817a2bf9b302940fc8cd59bf6f
#
_cell.length_a   1.000
_cell.length_b   1.000
_cell.length_c   1.000
_cell.angle_alpha   90.00
_cell.angle_beta   90.00
_cell.angle_gamma   90.00
#
_symmetry.space_group_name_H-M   'P 1'
#
loop_
_entity.id
_entity.type
_entity.pdbx_description
1 polymer ?
#
loop_
_entity_poly.entity_id
_entity_poly.type
_entity_poly.pdbx_seq_one_letter_code
_entity_poly.pdbx_strand_id
1 'polypeptide(L)'
;MQATYFLTRNYIKTEADFIRQLVQDGNVIGNHSWHHYDMTTLANASSIDKFVAEITETEKTYMEVTGQPMKKVFRFPKGGSSERAMKLVKDLGYSNYFWSHAYYDYASDVSGSEALKTMMEHYHEGAIYLLHPSNKGNYEAMDTFIKNMKDLGYDFKTVDTIPSDAQEK
;
A
#
# COMPACT_ATOMS: atom_id res chain seq x y z
N MET A 1 -6.56 -15.16 2.58
CA MET A 1 -6.29 -14.15 1.54
C MET A 1 -4.98 -13.46 1.87
N GLN A 2 -4.19 -13.10 0.86
CA GLN A 2 -2.98 -12.29 1.02
C GLN A 2 -3.26 -10.85 0.57
N ALA A 3 -2.57 -9.88 1.14
CA ALA A 3 -2.70 -8.46 0.83
C ALA A 3 -1.34 -7.78 0.72
N THR A 4 -1.31 -6.57 0.15
CA THR A 4 -0.15 -5.70 0.18
C THR A 4 -0.39 -4.58 1.19
N TYR A 5 0.49 -4.49 2.19
CA TYR A 5 0.47 -3.46 3.21
C TYR A 5 1.53 -2.41 2.89
N PHE A 6 1.12 -1.21 2.51
CA PHE A 6 2.04 -0.09 2.34
C PHE A 6 2.26 0.60 3.68
N LEU A 7 3.43 0.40 4.25
CA LEU A 7 3.74 0.82 5.61
C LEU A 7 4.90 1.82 5.66
N THR A 8 4.80 2.76 6.59
CA THR A 8 5.89 3.69 6.85
C THR A 8 7.01 3.01 7.63
N ARG A 9 8.24 3.55 7.50
CA ARG A 9 9.39 3.09 8.28
C ARG A 9 9.10 3.06 9.79
N ASN A 10 8.46 4.12 10.29
CA ASN A 10 8.16 4.21 11.71
C ASN A 10 7.27 3.05 12.18
N TYR A 11 6.22 2.74 11.42
CA TYR A 11 5.34 1.61 11.73
C TYR A 11 6.08 0.28 11.66
N ILE A 12 6.88 0.05 10.61
CA ILE A 12 7.69 -1.17 10.46
C ILE A 12 8.60 -1.37 11.66
N LYS A 13 9.23 -0.30 12.15
CA LYS A 13 10.13 -0.36 13.31
C LYS A 13 9.39 -0.62 14.62
N THR A 14 8.24 0.04 14.81
CA THR A 14 7.48 -0.04 16.07
C THR A 14 6.79 -1.40 16.21
N GLU A 15 6.24 -1.93 15.11
CA GLU A 15 5.44 -3.15 15.09
C GLU A 15 6.23 -4.36 14.53
N ALA A 16 7.53 -4.43 14.82
CA ALA A 16 8.46 -5.39 14.21
C ALA A 16 7.99 -6.86 14.27
N ASP A 17 7.44 -7.31 15.39
CA ASP A 17 6.95 -8.69 15.55
C ASP A 17 5.72 -8.96 14.65
N PHE A 18 4.81 -8.00 14.60
CA PHE A 18 3.65 -8.07 13.72
C PHE A 18 4.04 -8.08 12.24
N ILE A 19 5.03 -7.26 11.86
CA ILE A 19 5.56 -7.25 10.49
C ILE A 19 6.16 -8.61 10.10
N ARG A 20 6.94 -9.22 10.98
CA ARG A 20 7.47 -10.58 10.74
C ARG A 20 6.35 -11.59 10.53
N GLN A 21 5.29 -11.53 11.35
CA GLN A 21 4.14 -12.41 11.20
C GLN A 21 3.43 -12.19 9.86
N LEU A 22 3.14 -10.95 9.46
CA LEU A 22 2.52 -10.65 8.17
C LEU A 22 3.32 -11.24 6.99
N VAL A 23 4.65 -11.13 7.04
CA VAL A 23 5.54 -11.68 6.00
C VAL A 23 5.51 -13.22 6.01
N GLN A 24 5.53 -13.86 7.18
CA GLN A 24 5.41 -15.31 7.31
C GLN A 24 4.07 -15.84 6.78
N ASP A 25 3.00 -15.08 6.94
CA ASP A 25 1.66 -15.39 6.41
C ASP A 25 1.54 -15.15 4.89
N GLY A 26 2.62 -14.73 4.23
CA GLY A 26 2.70 -14.54 2.79
C GLY A 26 2.18 -13.19 2.30
N ASN A 27 1.96 -12.22 3.19
CA ASN A 27 1.61 -10.86 2.78
C ASN A 27 2.83 -10.10 2.26
N VAL A 28 2.58 -9.10 1.42
CA VAL A 28 3.61 -8.21 0.89
C VAL A 28 3.63 -6.91 1.69
N ILE A 29 4.82 -6.49 2.13
CA ILE A 29 5.03 -5.17 2.71
C ILE A 29 5.62 -4.26 1.64
N GLY A 30 4.87 -3.23 1.28
CA GLY A 30 5.28 -2.19 0.34
C GLY A 30 5.78 -0.94 1.05
N ASN A 31 6.63 -0.19 0.38
CA ASN A 31 7.21 1.04 0.89
C ASN A 31 6.20 2.20 0.84
N HIS A 32 5.99 2.86 1.99
CA HIS A 32 5.12 4.04 2.11
C HIS A 32 5.86 5.25 2.70
N SER A 33 7.16 5.36 2.40
CA SER A 33 8.09 6.36 2.91
C SER A 33 8.40 6.24 4.42
N TRP A 34 9.25 7.11 4.90
CA TRP A 34 9.62 7.19 6.32
C TRP A 34 8.59 7.97 7.14
N HIS A 35 8.42 9.29 6.81
CA HIS A 35 7.66 10.24 7.61
C HIS A 35 6.26 10.53 7.08
N HIS A 36 5.85 9.86 6.00
CA HIS A 36 4.57 10.11 5.35
C HIS A 36 4.42 11.56 4.82
N TYR A 37 5.51 12.15 4.35
CA TYR A 37 5.49 13.48 3.72
C TYR A 37 4.79 13.44 2.35
N ASP A 38 4.29 14.58 1.91
CA ASP A 38 3.97 14.74 0.49
C ASP A 38 5.28 14.69 -0.32
N MET A 39 5.49 13.57 -1.01
CA MET A 39 6.72 13.30 -1.74
C MET A 39 6.91 14.24 -2.93
N THR A 40 5.84 14.86 -3.44
CA THR A 40 5.94 15.83 -4.55
C THR A 40 6.71 17.08 -4.13
N THR A 41 6.56 17.50 -2.87
CA THR A 41 7.29 18.66 -2.31
C THR A 41 8.78 18.40 -2.14
N LEU A 42 9.19 17.14 -2.03
CA LEU A 42 10.59 16.74 -1.91
C LEU A 42 11.25 16.45 -3.27
N ALA A 43 10.45 16.32 -4.34
CA ALA A 43 10.95 15.99 -5.67
C ALA A 43 11.55 17.20 -6.40
N ASN A 44 12.46 17.93 -5.76
CA ASN A 44 13.19 19.07 -6.34
C ASN A 44 14.68 18.96 -6.06
N ALA A 45 15.50 19.73 -6.77
CA ALA A 45 16.95 19.62 -6.71
C ALA A 45 17.55 19.86 -5.31
N SER A 46 16.91 20.70 -4.48
CA SER A 46 17.41 21.04 -3.14
C SER A 46 17.04 20.00 -2.07
N SER A 47 16.12 19.11 -2.32
CA SER A 47 15.64 18.10 -1.36
C SER A 47 15.67 16.66 -1.88
N ILE A 48 16.34 16.42 -2.99
CA ILE A 48 16.40 15.07 -3.61
C ILE A 48 17.01 14.03 -2.67
N ASP A 49 18.03 14.37 -1.90
CA ASP A 49 18.64 13.46 -0.93
C ASP A 49 17.65 13.07 0.16
N LYS A 50 16.82 14.01 0.59
CA LYS A 50 15.73 13.73 1.54
C LYS A 50 14.66 12.84 0.92
N PHE A 51 14.29 13.08 -0.34
CA PHE A 51 13.38 12.22 -1.07
C PHE A 51 13.90 10.76 -1.13
N VAL A 52 15.16 10.59 -1.49
CA VAL A 52 15.80 9.27 -1.54
C VAL A 52 15.83 8.62 -0.16
N ALA A 53 16.19 9.36 0.88
CA ALA A 53 16.25 8.85 2.26
C ALA A 53 14.87 8.37 2.76
N GLU A 54 13.78 9.06 2.40
CA GLU A 54 12.40 8.61 2.73
C GLU A 54 12.13 7.17 2.27
N ILE A 55 12.70 6.77 1.15
CA ILE A 55 12.49 5.44 0.56
C ILE A 55 13.55 4.44 1.06
N THR A 56 14.82 4.80 0.99
CA THR A 56 15.93 3.88 1.27
C THR A 56 16.05 3.52 2.75
N GLU A 57 15.78 4.47 3.66
CA GLU A 57 15.78 4.19 5.09
C GLU A 57 14.59 3.29 5.50
N THR A 58 13.46 3.37 4.79
CA THR A 58 12.34 2.46 4.97
C THR A 58 12.72 1.03 4.56
N GLU A 59 13.36 0.89 3.41
CA GLU A 59 13.87 -0.39 2.90
C GLU A 59 14.89 -1.03 3.85
N LYS A 60 15.85 -0.20 4.33
CA LYS A 60 16.87 -0.64 5.30
C LYS A 60 16.22 -1.15 6.60
N THR A 61 15.27 -0.40 7.16
CA THR A 61 14.56 -0.80 8.38
C THR A 61 13.78 -2.10 8.18
N TYR A 62 13.13 -2.28 7.02
CA TYR A 62 12.45 -3.53 6.71
C TYR A 62 13.41 -4.72 6.68
N MET A 63 14.58 -4.57 6.04
CA MET A 63 15.63 -5.59 6.04
C MET A 63 16.11 -5.91 7.46
N GLU A 64 16.32 -4.90 8.31
CA GLU A 64 16.73 -5.08 9.71
C GLU A 64 15.67 -5.86 10.51
N VAL A 65 14.39 -5.61 10.26
CA VAL A 65 13.27 -6.25 10.96
C VAL A 65 13.03 -7.68 10.48
N THR A 66 13.07 -7.92 9.18
CA THR A 66 12.62 -9.19 8.58
C THR A 66 13.74 -10.12 8.13
N GLY A 67 14.95 -9.59 7.96
CA GLY A 67 16.08 -10.31 7.35
C GLY A 67 15.91 -10.54 5.83
N GLN A 68 14.93 -9.93 5.18
CA GLN A 68 14.62 -10.13 3.76
C GLN A 68 14.61 -8.80 3.00
N PRO A 69 14.95 -8.79 1.70
CA PRO A 69 14.84 -7.59 0.87
C PRO A 69 13.37 -7.18 0.71
N MET A 70 13.11 -5.88 0.80
CA MET A 70 11.77 -5.33 0.56
C MET A 70 11.39 -5.49 -0.92
N LYS A 71 10.15 -5.89 -1.17
CA LYS A 71 9.58 -5.87 -2.53
C LYS A 71 9.56 -4.43 -3.06
N LYS A 72 9.93 -4.26 -4.32
CA LYS A 72 10.04 -2.94 -4.95
C LYS A 72 8.67 -2.38 -5.39
N VAL A 73 7.74 -2.34 -4.46
CA VAL A 73 6.41 -1.76 -4.62
C VAL A 73 6.27 -0.54 -3.72
N PHE A 74 5.83 0.58 -4.28
CA PHE A 74 5.73 1.87 -3.61
C PHE A 74 4.33 2.47 -3.76
N ARG A 75 3.84 3.09 -2.71
CA ARG A 75 2.63 3.93 -2.76
C ARG A 75 2.96 5.31 -2.20
N PHE A 76 2.63 6.34 -2.96
CA PHE A 76 2.82 7.72 -2.54
C PHE A 76 1.96 8.04 -1.30
N PRO A 77 2.57 8.58 -0.22
CA PRO A 77 1.80 9.15 0.88
C PRO A 77 0.78 10.19 0.39
N LYS A 78 -0.41 10.21 0.98
CA LYS A 78 -1.49 11.14 0.64
C LYS A 78 -2.01 11.05 -0.81
N GLY A 79 -1.51 10.10 -1.59
CA GLY A 79 -1.89 9.92 -3.00
C GLY A 79 -1.36 10.99 -3.96
N GLY A 80 -0.63 11.98 -3.47
CA GLY A 80 -0.02 13.04 -4.30
C GLY A 80 1.16 12.48 -5.10
N SER A 81 1.16 12.71 -6.42
CA SER A 81 2.24 12.30 -7.32
C SER A 81 2.55 13.39 -8.34
N SER A 82 3.75 13.35 -8.91
CA SER A 82 4.18 14.14 -10.06
C SER A 82 5.07 13.28 -10.94
N GLU A 83 5.17 13.61 -12.24
CA GLU A 83 6.04 12.89 -13.16
C GLU A 83 7.47 12.76 -12.62
N ARG A 84 8.00 13.86 -12.07
CA ARG A 84 9.34 13.87 -11.48
C ARG A 84 9.44 12.94 -10.27
N ALA A 85 8.47 12.96 -9.36
CA ALA A 85 8.45 12.09 -8.20
C ALA A 85 8.32 10.61 -8.61
N MET A 86 7.44 10.31 -9.56
CA MET A 86 7.29 8.95 -10.11
C MET A 86 8.57 8.47 -10.78
N LYS A 87 9.25 9.32 -11.56
CA LYS A 87 10.54 8.98 -12.15
C LYS A 87 11.61 8.68 -11.09
N LEU A 88 11.71 9.49 -10.04
CA LEU A 88 12.67 9.25 -8.95
C LEU A 88 12.42 7.91 -8.25
N VAL A 89 11.16 7.56 -8.00
CA VAL A 89 10.80 6.26 -7.44
C VAL A 89 11.15 5.11 -8.39
N LYS A 90 10.89 5.28 -9.70
CA LYS A 90 11.28 4.30 -10.75
C LYS A 90 12.82 4.14 -10.83
N ASP A 91 13.58 5.23 -10.74
CA ASP A 91 15.05 5.21 -10.77
C ASP A 91 15.65 4.46 -9.56
N LEU A 92 14.92 4.40 -8.43
CA LEU A 92 15.25 3.57 -7.26
C LEU A 92 14.80 2.10 -7.40
N GLY A 93 14.26 1.72 -8.56
CA GLY A 93 13.83 0.38 -8.91
C GLY A 93 12.43 0.01 -8.41
N TYR A 94 11.63 0.98 -7.96
CA TYR A 94 10.29 0.74 -7.46
C TYR A 94 9.22 0.93 -8.54
N SER A 95 8.17 0.09 -8.48
CA SER A 95 6.91 0.29 -9.18
C SER A 95 5.94 1.07 -8.31
N ASN A 96 5.25 2.06 -8.90
CA ASN A 96 4.25 2.88 -8.20
C ASN A 96 2.86 2.26 -8.32
N TYR A 97 2.14 2.18 -7.22
CA TYR A 97 0.78 1.67 -7.19
C TYR A 97 -0.18 2.72 -6.64
N PHE A 98 -1.23 2.96 -7.40
CA PHE A 98 -2.41 3.73 -7.00
C PHE A 98 -3.57 2.77 -6.80
N TRP A 99 -4.79 3.28 -6.81
CA TRP A 99 -5.99 2.49 -6.57
C TRP A 99 -7.11 2.90 -7.53
N SER A 100 -8.02 1.98 -7.78
CA SER A 100 -9.25 2.24 -8.52
C SER A 100 -10.42 2.58 -7.60
N HIS A 101 -10.33 2.18 -6.32
CA HIS A 101 -11.34 2.49 -5.33
C HIS A 101 -10.73 2.85 -3.97
N ALA A 102 -11.22 3.94 -3.40
CA ALA A 102 -10.96 4.37 -2.03
C ALA A 102 -12.14 5.19 -1.52
N TYR A 103 -12.31 5.26 -0.20
CA TYR A 103 -13.26 6.16 0.45
C TYR A 103 -12.66 6.74 1.74
N TYR A 104 -13.34 7.69 2.36
CA TYR A 104 -12.80 8.39 3.54
C TYR A 104 -12.88 7.56 4.83
N ASP A 105 -12.32 6.36 4.81
CA ASP A 105 -12.31 5.43 5.94
C ASP A 105 -11.36 5.85 7.08
N TYR A 106 -10.50 6.84 6.86
CA TYR A 106 -9.59 7.39 7.87
C TYR A 106 -10.17 8.63 8.61
N ALA A 107 -11.25 9.22 8.10
CA ALA A 107 -11.76 10.51 8.59
C ALA A 107 -13.14 10.41 9.28
N SER A 108 -13.80 9.26 9.23
CA SER A 108 -15.13 9.06 9.80
C SER A 108 -15.31 7.64 10.34
N ASP A 109 -16.13 7.52 11.38
CA ASP A 109 -16.62 6.22 11.84
C ASP A 109 -17.64 5.69 10.82
N VAL A 110 -17.17 4.79 9.96
CA VAL A 110 -18.01 4.08 8.99
C VAL A 110 -18.47 2.78 9.62
N SER A 111 -19.76 2.46 9.52
CA SER A 111 -20.28 1.16 9.98
C SER A 111 -19.83 0.02 9.07
N GLY A 112 -19.79 -1.22 9.58
CA GLY A 112 -19.46 -2.39 8.77
C GLY A 112 -20.40 -2.58 7.57
N SER A 113 -21.69 -2.25 7.72
CA SER A 113 -22.65 -2.31 6.62
C SER A 113 -22.41 -1.27 5.52
N GLU A 114 -22.03 -0.04 5.89
CA GLU A 114 -21.66 1.01 4.93
C GLU A 114 -20.34 0.69 4.23
N ALA A 115 -19.34 0.23 4.98
CA ALA A 115 -18.06 -0.21 4.43
C ALA A 115 -18.27 -1.32 3.40
N LEU A 116 -19.05 -2.36 3.75
CA LEU A 116 -19.38 -3.45 2.84
C LEU A 116 -20.10 -2.97 1.58
N LYS A 117 -21.13 -2.13 1.75
CA LYS A 117 -21.87 -1.54 0.63
C LYS A 117 -20.94 -0.81 -0.33
N THR A 118 -20.12 0.10 0.21
CA THR A 118 -19.17 0.91 -0.59
C THR A 118 -18.16 0.03 -1.32
N MET A 119 -17.60 -0.99 -0.68
CA MET A 119 -16.69 -1.93 -1.34
C MET A 119 -17.38 -2.73 -2.44
N MET A 120 -18.63 -3.18 -2.22
CA MET A 120 -19.38 -3.97 -3.19
C MET A 120 -19.94 -3.16 -4.37
N GLU A 121 -20.07 -1.84 -4.28
CA GLU A 121 -20.54 -0.98 -5.38
C GLU A 121 -19.47 -0.72 -6.45
N HIS A 122 -18.19 -0.97 -6.16
CA HIS A 122 -17.06 -0.56 -7.01
C HIS A 122 -16.14 -1.72 -7.43
N TYR A 123 -16.59 -2.96 -7.29
CA TYR A 123 -15.78 -4.09 -7.72
C TYR A 123 -15.74 -4.21 -9.25
N HIS A 124 -14.59 -4.56 -9.77
CA HIS A 124 -14.36 -4.90 -11.17
C HIS A 124 -13.08 -5.74 -11.28
N GLU A 125 -12.88 -6.39 -12.41
CA GLU A 125 -11.65 -7.12 -12.68
C GLU A 125 -10.44 -6.17 -12.67
N GLY A 126 -9.39 -6.57 -11.94
CA GLY A 126 -8.18 -5.76 -11.76
C GLY A 126 -8.32 -4.60 -10.77
N ALA A 127 -9.43 -4.53 -10.00
CA ALA A 127 -9.60 -3.48 -9.00
C ALA A 127 -8.50 -3.52 -7.92
N ILE A 128 -7.94 -2.36 -7.60
CA ILE A 128 -7.07 -2.15 -6.45
C ILE A 128 -7.82 -1.31 -5.42
N TYR A 129 -8.11 -1.91 -4.27
CA TYR A 129 -8.77 -1.23 -3.15
C TYR A 129 -7.74 -0.63 -2.20
N LEU A 130 -7.89 0.65 -1.88
CA LEU A 130 -7.17 1.30 -0.79
C LEU A 130 -8.09 1.35 0.43
N LEU A 131 -7.69 0.63 1.48
CA LEU A 131 -8.40 0.56 2.76
C LEU A 131 -7.41 0.78 3.91
N HIS A 132 -7.87 1.45 4.98
CA HIS A 132 -7.07 1.64 6.19
C HIS A 132 -7.53 0.66 7.28
N PRO A 133 -6.63 -0.17 7.83
CA PRO A 133 -6.98 -1.19 8.81
C PRO A 133 -7.40 -0.60 10.18
N SER A 134 -7.15 0.68 10.40
CA SER A 134 -7.58 1.40 11.60
C SER A 134 -9.10 1.66 11.67
N ASN A 135 -9.81 1.52 10.54
CA ASN A 135 -11.26 1.71 10.51
C ASN A 135 -11.98 0.44 10.97
N LYS A 136 -12.81 0.57 12.02
CA LYS A 136 -13.58 -0.55 12.58
C LYS A 136 -14.57 -1.12 11.56
N GLY A 137 -15.22 -0.28 10.75
CA GLY A 137 -16.14 -0.73 9.72
C GLY A 137 -15.48 -1.59 8.66
N ASN A 138 -14.23 -1.23 8.24
CA ASN A 138 -13.45 -2.08 7.35
C ASN A 138 -13.20 -3.46 7.94
N TYR A 139 -12.82 -3.51 9.22
CA TYR A 139 -12.59 -4.76 9.92
C TYR A 139 -13.86 -5.62 9.98
N GLU A 140 -15.00 -5.04 10.35
CA GLU A 140 -16.30 -5.73 10.45
C GLU A 140 -16.81 -6.23 9.09
N ALA A 141 -16.51 -5.52 8.00
CA ALA A 141 -16.98 -5.85 6.66
C ALA A 141 -16.10 -6.88 5.93
N MET A 142 -14.83 -7.00 6.30
CA MET A 142 -13.80 -7.66 5.48
C MET A 142 -14.12 -9.11 5.18
N ASP A 143 -14.51 -9.91 6.16
CA ASP A 143 -14.80 -11.34 5.94
C ASP A 143 -15.97 -11.54 4.97
N THR A 144 -17.02 -10.74 5.11
CA THR A 144 -18.18 -10.78 4.22
C THR A 144 -17.81 -10.32 2.80
N PHE A 145 -17.04 -9.24 2.69
CA PHE A 145 -16.54 -8.76 1.41
C PHE A 145 -15.71 -9.82 0.68
N ILE A 146 -14.73 -10.42 1.36
CA ILE A 146 -13.89 -11.48 0.78
C ILE A 146 -14.73 -12.66 0.31
N LYS A 147 -15.69 -13.10 1.14
CA LYS A 147 -16.59 -14.20 0.79
C LYS A 147 -17.39 -13.87 -0.46
N ASN A 148 -18.04 -12.72 -0.49
CA ASN A 148 -18.88 -12.29 -1.62
C ASN A 148 -18.07 -12.20 -2.92
N MET A 149 -16.86 -11.66 -2.87
CA MET A 149 -16.01 -11.57 -4.05
C MET A 149 -15.59 -12.95 -4.58
N LYS A 150 -15.28 -13.88 -3.69
CA LYS A 150 -15.00 -15.28 -4.07
C LYS A 150 -16.22 -15.98 -4.67
N ASP A 151 -17.40 -15.78 -4.10
CA ASP A 151 -18.65 -16.32 -4.63
C ASP A 151 -18.98 -15.77 -6.03
N LEU A 152 -18.53 -14.55 -6.33
CA LEU A 152 -18.61 -13.93 -7.66
C LEU A 152 -17.48 -14.38 -8.62
N GLY A 153 -16.57 -15.26 -8.19
CA GLY A 153 -15.48 -15.80 -8.99
C GLY A 153 -14.21 -14.96 -9.03
N TYR A 154 -14.06 -13.96 -8.14
CA TYR A 154 -12.85 -13.15 -8.04
C TYR A 154 -11.80 -13.79 -7.12
N ASP A 155 -10.55 -13.67 -7.53
CA ASP A 155 -9.37 -13.97 -6.71
C ASP A 155 -8.69 -12.70 -6.23
N PHE A 156 -8.11 -12.77 -5.02
CA PHE A 156 -7.30 -11.69 -4.46
C PHE A 156 -5.81 -11.98 -4.65
N LYS A 157 -5.10 -10.97 -5.12
CA LYS A 157 -3.64 -11.04 -5.33
C LYS A 157 -2.94 -9.83 -4.75
N THR A 158 -1.67 -9.99 -4.44
CA THR A 158 -0.79 -8.90 -4.02
C THR A 158 -0.33 -8.11 -5.25
N VAL A 159 -0.09 -6.80 -5.09
CA VAL A 159 0.22 -5.91 -6.23
C VAL A 159 1.55 -6.23 -6.91
N ASP A 160 2.49 -6.86 -6.22
CA ASP A 160 3.77 -7.29 -6.80
C ASP A 160 3.63 -8.41 -7.86
N THR A 161 2.44 -9.00 -7.99
CA THR A 161 2.11 -9.98 -9.03
C THR A 161 1.59 -9.34 -10.32
N ILE A 162 1.33 -8.02 -10.33
CA ILE A 162 0.93 -7.28 -11.53
C ILE A 162 2.14 -7.16 -12.45
N PRO A 163 2.06 -7.63 -13.71
CA PRO A 163 3.17 -7.53 -14.67
C PRO A 163 3.64 -6.09 -14.85
N SER A 164 4.95 -5.89 -14.97
CA SER A 164 5.56 -4.56 -15.12
C SER A 164 5.15 -3.85 -16.41
N ASP A 165 4.85 -4.58 -17.45
CA ASP A 165 4.38 -4.08 -18.76
C ASP A 165 2.93 -3.57 -18.71
N ALA A 166 2.13 -4.02 -17.74
CA ALA A 166 0.78 -3.49 -17.51
C ALA A 166 0.78 -2.06 -16.93
N GLN A 167 1.95 -1.58 -16.48
CA GLN A 167 2.11 -0.26 -15.86
C GLN A 167 2.52 0.84 -16.87
N GLU A 168 2.84 0.47 -18.11
CA GLU A 168 3.30 1.39 -19.16
C GLU A 168 2.19 1.84 -20.13
N LYS A 169 0.95 1.41 -19.86
CA LYS A 169 -0.25 1.81 -20.61
C LYS A 169 -1.08 2.77 -19.78
#